data_66792469e930c8c1621e55b37754cc3e
#
_entry.id   66792469e930c8c1621e55b37754cc3e
#
_cell.length_a   1.000
_cell.length_b   1.000
_cell.length_c   1.000
_cell.angle_alpha   90.00
_cell.angle_beta   90.00
_cell.angle_gamma   90.00
#
_symmetry.space_group_name_H-M   'P 1'
#
loop_
_entity.id
_entity.type
_entity.pdbx_description
1 polymer ?
#
loop_
_entity_poly.entity_id
_entity_poly.type
_entity_poly.pdbx_seq_one_letter_code
_entity_poly.pdbx_strand_id
1 'polypeptide(L)'
;MNFNTINRLLIIIFLELAFSYSSNSQTISFKHNNTVLHKNDFFSISITFSKDGKKEFNAYKSYQFPDIADMIKSHTYFYEKEGSDKTYIITQWYEPIKIGVKNVPSISIPTKNKTFTNPAFTVTISSLVSDEPLEPPVESWIGKTKLQLEVPAIEWHISTSTRDLYPMQPLQIKGYLLIPLDNTIPFTFIESQEQLVHLKKSIKNNNCLIQNRDLENTFKKDTITKDNKHYLQLTVLDQFLFPQNAGDFVIPHTEWYVYAYKKGTHEEGIVRLPEEVVLKEKALSIHVKELPNIGAKKIIPVGMFYIKDYLDSKRIRNGQATYLTIVMETNTDPSSIGSFEFTSSDMELMGEEIVSLRILDGEQWRVRKELKYQINPLRSGTYNLSDAFRYVYFNPVKSRYDTIYPKSVLSVYGDRISESNAMLTNDAFYNRYTNQTNNTLFNSNQNDLFNHLANLIILIMLVVTAILVIKK
;
A
#
# COMPACT_ATOMS: atom_id res chain seq x y z
N MET A 1 -60.52 -26.87 31.27
CA MET A 1 -59.85 -26.53 29.97
C MET A 1 -58.61 -27.38 29.88
N ASN A 2 -58.56 -28.32 28.91
CA ASN A 2 -57.54 -29.37 28.85
C ASN A 2 -56.16 -28.78 28.52
N PHE A 3 -55.11 -29.22 29.20
CA PHE A 3 -53.72 -28.87 29.05
C PHE A 3 -53.22 -28.89 27.59
N ASN A 4 -53.82 -29.77 26.78
CA ASN A 4 -53.56 -29.86 25.33
C ASN A 4 -54.12 -28.68 24.51
N THR A 5 -55.16 -28.03 24.97
CA THR A 5 -55.75 -26.84 24.28
C THR A 5 -54.94 -25.60 24.55
N ILE A 6 -54.38 -25.46 25.75
CA ILE A 6 -53.50 -24.34 26.12
C ILE A 6 -52.17 -24.41 25.35
N ASN A 7 -51.58 -25.60 25.22
CA ASN A 7 -50.34 -25.79 24.43
C ASN A 7 -50.57 -25.54 22.93
N ARG A 8 -51.72 -25.91 22.38
CA ARG A 8 -52.03 -25.60 20.98
C ARG A 8 -52.25 -24.10 20.76
N LEU A 9 -52.87 -23.41 21.71
CA LEU A 9 -53.06 -21.96 21.64
C LEU A 9 -51.72 -21.21 21.77
N LEU A 10 -50.83 -21.66 22.67
CA LEU A 10 -49.48 -21.10 22.81
C LEU A 10 -48.61 -21.31 21.56
N ILE A 11 -48.70 -22.47 20.90
CA ILE A 11 -47.99 -22.75 19.66
C ILE A 11 -48.51 -21.87 18.52
N ILE A 12 -49.83 -21.64 18.44
CA ILE A 12 -50.42 -20.76 17.42
C ILE A 12 -50.01 -19.30 17.66
N ILE A 13 -50.02 -18.82 18.91
CA ILE A 13 -49.57 -17.47 19.27
C ILE A 13 -48.06 -17.31 19.01
N PHE A 14 -47.25 -18.34 19.27
CA PHE A 14 -45.80 -18.32 18.94
C PHE A 14 -45.53 -18.35 17.44
N LEU A 15 -46.38 -19.09 16.67
CA LEU A 15 -46.29 -19.06 15.20
C LEU A 15 -46.74 -17.69 14.65
N GLU A 16 -47.81 -17.10 15.16
CA GLU A 16 -48.25 -15.77 14.72
C GLU A 16 -47.23 -14.66 15.10
N LEU A 17 -46.62 -14.75 16.29
CA LEU A 17 -45.52 -13.86 16.68
C LEU A 17 -44.24 -14.09 15.84
N ALA A 18 -43.98 -15.32 15.41
CA ALA A 18 -42.86 -15.61 14.51
C ALA A 18 -43.10 -15.14 13.06
N PHE A 19 -44.37 -15.10 12.62
CA PHE A 19 -44.74 -14.56 11.30
C PHE A 19 -44.95 -13.04 11.30
N SER A 20 -45.08 -12.36 12.46
CA SER A 20 -45.22 -10.93 12.53
C SER A 20 -43.88 -10.16 12.58
N TYR A 21 -42.75 -10.85 12.59
CA TYR A 21 -41.51 -10.25 12.12
C TYR A 21 -41.58 -10.16 10.59
N SER A 22 -42.38 -9.24 10.08
CA SER A 22 -42.19 -8.74 8.72
C SER A 22 -40.76 -8.18 8.67
N SER A 23 -39.84 -8.97 8.18
CA SER A 23 -38.53 -8.51 7.80
C SER A 23 -38.78 -7.35 6.85
N ASN A 24 -38.54 -6.13 7.32
CA ASN A 24 -38.41 -4.98 6.46
C ASN A 24 -37.24 -5.28 5.52
N SER A 25 -37.54 -5.98 4.44
CA SER A 25 -36.58 -6.43 3.42
C SER A 25 -36.11 -5.16 2.71
N GLN A 26 -34.93 -4.69 3.06
CA GLN A 26 -34.22 -3.75 2.21
C GLN A 26 -34.18 -4.33 0.81
N THR A 27 -34.67 -3.59 -0.17
CA THR A 27 -34.60 -3.98 -1.58
C THR A 27 -33.67 -3.02 -2.31
N ILE A 28 -32.63 -3.59 -2.90
CA ILE A 28 -31.78 -2.91 -3.87
C ILE A 28 -32.14 -3.51 -5.22
N SER A 29 -32.51 -2.66 -6.16
CA SER A 29 -32.82 -3.09 -7.52
C SER A 29 -31.93 -2.33 -8.52
N PHE A 30 -31.58 -3.05 -9.60
CA PHE A 30 -30.79 -2.51 -10.70
C PHE A 30 -31.68 -2.37 -11.93
N LYS A 31 -31.53 -1.28 -12.65
CA LYS A 31 -32.23 -0.99 -13.88
C LYS A 31 -31.27 -0.34 -14.87
N HIS A 32 -31.40 -0.62 -16.12
CA HIS A 32 -30.69 0.05 -17.21
C HIS A 32 -31.68 0.46 -18.30
N ASN A 33 -31.29 1.38 -19.16
CA ASN A 33 -32.05 1.69 -20.36
C ASN A 33 -31.86 0.59 -21.41
N ASN A 34 -32.09 0.85 -22.66
CA ASN A 34 -31.99 -0.13 -23.74
C ASN A 34 -30.59 -0.75 -23.85
N THR A 35 -30.52 -2.06 -24.14
CA THR A 35 -29.26 -2.75 -24.42
C THR A 35 -28.84 -2.71 -25.89
N VAL A 36 -29.69 -2.17 -26.76
CA VAL A 36 -29.38 -1.85 -28.15
C VAL A 36 -29.58 -0.35 -28.32
N LEU A 37 -28.51 0.35 -28.62
CA LEU A 37 -28.43 1.80 -28.68
C LEU A 37 -27.92 2.25 -30.05
N HIS A 38 -28.27 3.47 -30.44
CA HIS A 38 -27.70 4.14 -31.60
C HIS A 38 -26.39 4.84 -31.18
N LYS A 39 -25.60 5.27 -32.15
CA LYS A 39 -24.29 5.89 -31.91
C LYS A 39 -24.36 7.14 -31.04
N ASN A 40 -25.46 7.87 -31.07
CA ASN A 40 -25.70 9.12 -30.34
C ASN A 40 -26.56 8.93 -29.09
N ASP A 41 -26.95 7.69 -28.74
CA ASP A 41 -27.69 7.41 -27.50
C ASP A 41 -26.74 7.26 -26.32
N PHE A 42 -27.13 7.78 -25.17
CA PHE A 42 -26.42 7.51 -23.91
C PHE A 42 -26.94 6.23 -23.26
N PHE A 43 -26.04 5.44 -22.73
CA PHE A 43 -26.37 4.30 -21.88
C PHE A 43 -26.53 4.74 -20.42
N SER A 44 -27.46 4.15 -19.67
CA SER A 44 -27.63 4.45 -18.26
C SER A 44 -27.83 3.22 -17.40
N ILE A 45 -27.27 3.26 -16.18
CA ILE A 45 -27.49 2.28 -15.13
C ILE A 45 -28.03 3.01 -13.92
N SER A 46 -29.18 2.56 -13.41
CA SER A 46 -29.83 3.07 -12.21
C SER A 46 -29.84 2.02 -11.09
N ILE A 47 -29.52 2.42 -9.89
CA ILE A 47 -29.60 1.62 -8.68
C ILE A 47 -30.61 2.26 -7.76
N THR A 48 -31.64 1.51 -7.38
CA THR A 48 -32.70 1.97 -6.52
C THR A 48 -32.58 1.32 -5.16
N PHE A 49 -32.58 2.11 -4.11
CA PHE A 49 -32.57 1.73 -2.71
C PHE A 49 -33.92 2.08 -2.12
N SER A 50 -34.70 1.07 -1.68
CA SER A 50 -35.99 1.30 -1.05
C SER A 50 -35.89 1.15 0.46
N LYS A 51 -36.79 1.83 1.22
CA LYS A 51 -36.96 1.76 2.68
C LYS A 51 -35.60 1.69 3.42
N ASP A 52 -35.36 2.17 4.53
CA ASP A 52 -34.10 2.14 5.32
C ASP A 52 -32.73 2.12 4.57
N GLY A 53 -32.77 2.14 3.23
CA GLY A 53 -31.62 2.08 2.36
C GLY A 53 -30.74 3.34 2.35
N LYS A 54 -31.01 4.32 3.22
CA LYS A 54 -30.19 5.55 3.31
C LYS A 54 -28.73 5.26 3.66
N LYS A 55 -28.48 4.25 4.49
CA LYS A 55 -27.10 3.86 4.85
C LYS A 55 -26.37 3.24 3.66
N GLU A 56 -27.03 2.33 2.96
CA GLU A 56 -26.50 1.68 1.76
C GLU A 56 -26.35 2.69 0.62
N PHE A 57 -27.33 3.56 0.42
CA PHE A 57 -27.24 4.66 -0.54
C PHE A 57 -26.05 5.57 -0.24
N ASN A 58 -25.86 6.00 1.02
CA ASN A 58 -24.74 6.82 1.41
C ASN A 58 -23.40 6.10 1.30
N ALA A 59 -23.37 4.81 1.62
CA ALA A 59 -22.19 3.97 1.41
C ALA A 59 -21.88 3.83 -0.09
N TYR A 60 -22.91 3.61 -0.92
CA TYR A 60 -22.72 3.46 -2.37
C TYR A 60 -22.29 4.76 -3.06
N LYS A 61 -22.63 5.93 -2.53
CA LYS A 61 -22.10 7.22 -3.05
C LYS A 61 -20.58 7.29 -3.05
N SER A 62 -19.92 6.56 -2.18
CA SER A 62 -18.46 6.46 -2.13
C SER A 62 -17.88 5.42 -3.09
N TYR A 63 -18.71 4.60 -3.74
CA TYR A 63 -18.29 3.64 -4.76
C TYR A 63 -18.47 4.22 -6.15
N GLN A 64 -17.55 3.92 -7.03
CA GLN A 64 -17.68 4.27 -8.44
C GLN A 64 -18.51 3.23 -9.17
N PHE A 65 -19.40 3.70 -10.05
CA PHE A 65 -19.98 2.82 -11.07
C PHE A 65 -18.87 2.18 -11.91
N PRO A 66 -19.09 0.95 -12.45
CA PRO A 66 -18.06 0.26 -13.20
C PRO A 66 -17.63 1.06 -14.43
N ASP A 67 -16.36 0.95 -14.79
CA ASP A 67 -15.87 1.43 -16.07
C ASP A 67 -16.29 0.44 -17.16
N ILE A 68 -16.77 0.98 -18.27
CA ILE A 68 -17.19 0.22 -19.43
C ILE A 68 -16.24 0.59 -20.58
N ALA A 69 -15.59 -0.38 -21.18
CA ALA A 69 -14.64 -0.15 -22.25
C ALA A 69 -15.28 0.61 -23.41
N ASP A 70 -14.59 1.64 -23.92
CA ASP A 70 -15.04 2.54 -24.99
C ASP A 70 -16.34 3.32 -24.67
N MET A 71 -16.61 3.56 -23.37
CA MET A 71 -17.65 4.46 -22.89
C MET A 71 -17.10 5.42 -21.84
N ILE A 72 -17.50 6.67 -21.86
CA ILE A 72 -17.13 7.68 -20.87
C ILE A 72 -18.30 7.87 -19.90
N LYS A 73 -18.02 7.84 -18.59
CA LYS A 73 -18.99 8.29 -17.57
C LYS A 73 -19.24 9.78 -17.76
N SER A 74 -20.46 10.16 -18.11
CA SER A 74 -20.80 11.54 -18.42
C SER A 74 -21.48 12.24 -17.24
N HIS A 75 -22.59 11.70 -16.76
CA HIS A 75 -23.42 12.32 -15.74
C HIS A 75 -23.84 11.30 -14.68
N THR A 76 -23.79 11.72 -13.41
CA THR A 76 -24.30 10.91 -12.28
C THR A 76 -25.38 11.68 -11.57
N TYR A 77 -26.59 11.14 -11.51
CA TYR A 77 -27.72 11.74 -10.83
C TYR A 77 -28.01 10.98 -9.55
N PHE A 78 -28.23 11.75 -8.46
CA PHE A 78 -28.74 11.25 -7.19
C PHE A 78 -30.12 11.79 -6.98
N TYR A 79 -31.07 10.90 -6.81
CA TYR A 79 -32.45 11.25 -6.67
C TYR A 79 -33.04 10.67 -5.37
N GLU A 80 -33.71 11.49 -4.58
CA GLU A 80 -34.41 11.09 -3.36
C GLU A 80 -35.92 11.41 -3.57
N LYS A 81 -36.72 10.35 -3.65
CA LYS A 81 -38.19 10.50 -3.78
C LYS A 81 -38.78 10.63 -2.40
N GLU A 82 -39.49 11.73 -2.12
CA GLU A 82 -40.25 11.94 -0.91
C GLU A 82 -41.59 11.21 -1.00
N GLY A 83 -42.00 10.54 0.09
CA GLY A 83 -43.24 9.79 0.22
C GLY A 83 -43.23 8.91 1.44
N SER A 84 -44.29 8.11 1.64
CA SER A 84 -44.41 7.12 2.73
C SER A 84 -43.27 6.09 2.69
N ASP A 85 -42.74 5.80 1.52
CA ASP A 85 -41.59 4.95 1.29
C ASP A 85 -40.46 5.74 0.60
N LYS A 86 -39.55 6.27 1.40
CA LYS A 86 -38.38 6.99 0.87
C LYS A 86 -37.57 6.08 -0.06
N THR A 87 -37.40 6.52 -1.28
CA THR A 87 -36.64 5.81 -2.32
C THR A 87 -35.46 6.66 -2.74
N TYR A 88 -34.28 6.05 -2.76
CA TYR A 88 -33.04 6.66 -3.20
C TYR A 88 -32.63 6.02 -4.52
N ILE A 89 -32.37 6.81 -5.54
CA ILE A 89 -31.96 6.34 -6.88
C ILE A 89 -30.66 7.03 -7.23
N ILE A 90 -29.70 6.24 -7.71
CA ILE A 90 -28.47 6.74 -8.32
C ILE A 90 -28.47 6.26 -9.76
N THR A 91 -28.29 7.20 -10.70
CA THR A 91 -28.21 6.87 -12.12
C THR A 91 -26.90 7.41 -12.68
N GLN A 92 -26.10 6.52 -13.26
CA GLN A 92 -24.92 6.87 -14.03
C GLN A 92 -25.24 6.79 -15.52
N TRP A 93 -24.88 7.82 -16.26
CA TRP A 93 -24.95 7.86 -17.71
C TRP A 93 -23.57 7.69 -18.31
N TYR A 94 -23.52 7.01 -19.47
CA TYR A 94 -22.31 6.71 -20.22
C TYR A 94 -22.48 7.18 -21.65
N GLU A 95 -21.48 7.91 -22.14
CA GLU A 95 -21.39 8.32 -23.53
C GLU A 95 -20.58 7.29 -24.32
N PRO A 96 -21.12 6.64 -25.35
CA PRO A 96 -20.36 5.71 -26.18
C PRO A 96 -19.31 6.43 -27.03
N ILE A 97 -18.06 5.95 -26.99
CA ILE A 97 -16.97 6.48 -27.85
C ILE A 97 -16.91 5.71 -29.17
N LYS A 98 -17.17 4.39 -29.11
CA LYS A 98 -17.08 3.51 -30.30
C LYS A 98 -18.29 2.63 -30.42
N ILE A 99 -18.66 2.33 -31.67
CA ILE A 99 -19.69 1.35 -32.03
C ILE A 99 -19.25 -0.07 -31.67
N GLY A 100 -20.20 -1.00 -31.61
CA GLY A 100 -19.97 -2.42 -31.32
C GLY A 100 -20.50 -2.89 -30.00
N VAL A 101 -20.21 -4.14 -29.64
CA VAL A 101 -20.65 -4.77 -28.39
C VAL A 101 -19.75 -4.33 -27.25
N LYS A 102 -20.35 -3.89 -26.15
CA LYS A 102 -19.68 -3.48 -24.92
C LYS A 102 -20.08 -4.40 -23.78
N ASN A 103 -19.11 -4.83 -23.00
CA ASN A 103 -19.33 -5.65 -21.80
C ASN A 103 -19.54 -4.74 -20.60
N VAL A 104 -20.69 -4.83 -19.95
CA VAL A 104 -20.98 -4.19 -18.67
C VAL A 104 -20.62 -5.19 -17.56
N PRO A 105 -19.65 -4.89 -16.70
CA PRO A 105 -19.26 -5.78 -15.65
C PRO A 105 -20.37 -5.92 -14.59
N SER A 106 -20.30 -6.99 -13.77
CA SER A 106 -21.25 -7.19 -12.67
C SER A 106 -21.09 -6.09 -11.60
N ILE A 107 -22.22 -5.63 -11.06
CA ILE A 107 -22.28 -4.66 -9.97
C ILE A 107 -22.74 -5.38 -8.72
N SER A 108 -21.98 -5.34 -7.64
CA SER A 108 -22.32 -5.98 -6.38
C SER A 108 -22.32 -4.98 -5.23
N ILE A 109 -23.41 -4.93 -4.48
CA ILE A 109 -23.59 -4.07 -3.31
C ILE A 109 -23.76 -4.95 -2.08
N PRO A 110 -22.73 -5.06 -1.22
CA PRO A 110 -22.83 -5.80 0.03
C PRO A 110 -23.64 -5.00 1.06
N THR A 111 -24.59 -5.64 1.70
CA THR A 111 -25.30 -5.13 2.87
C THR A 111 -25.00 -6.01 4.09
N LYS A 112 -25.48 -5.65 5.27
CA LYS A 112 -25.23 -6.44 6.49
C LYS A 112 -25.71 -7.89 6.38
N ASN A 113 -26.79 -8.13 5.65
CA ASN A 113 -27.49 -9.43 5.62
C ASN A 113 -27.39 -10.14 4.26
N LYS A 114 -27.04 -9.41 3.18
CA LYS A 114 -27.15 -9.92 1.83
C LYS A 114 -26.28 -9.09 0.87
N THR A 115 -25.75 -9.73 -0.16
CA THR A 115 -25.14 -9.03 -1.30
C THR A 115 -26.14 -9.00 -2.44
N PHE A 116 -26.43 -7.81 -2.96
CA PHE A 116 -27.25 -7.62 -4.15
C PHE A 116 -26.33 -7.52 -5.35
N THR A 117 -26.56 -8.32 -6.37
CA THR A 117 -25.71 -8.37 -7.56
C THR A 117 -26.55 -8.19 -8.82
N ASN A 118 -26.12 -7.29 -9.69
CA ASN A 118 -26.54 -7.26 -11.08
C ASN A 118 -25.49 -8.05 -11.88
N PRO A 119 -25.83 -9.14 -12.57
CA PRO A 119 -24.88 -9.91 -13.35
C PRO A 119 -24.31 -9.08 -14.49
N ALA A 120 -23.15 -9.48 -14.99
CA ALA A 120 -22.57 -8.88 -16.19
C ALA A 120 -23.47 -9.13 -17.40
N PHE A 121 -23.56 -8.14 -18.30
CA PHE A 121 -24.34 -8.21 -19.53
C PHE A 121 -23.68 -7.41 -20.65
N THR A 122 -24.26 -7.44 -21.85
CA THR A 122 -23.72 -6.73 -23.00
C THR A 122 -24.67 -5.65 -23.50
N VAL A 123 -24.10 -4.57 -23.98
CA VAL A 123 -24.82 -3.48 -24.68
C VAL A 123 -24.23 -3.35 -26.08
N THR A 124 -25.08 -3.23 -27.06
CA THR A 124 -24.68 -3.09 -28.46
C THR A 124 -24.92 -1.66 -28.94
N ILE A 125 -23.86 -1.00 -29.39
CA ILE A 125 -23.92 0.33 -30.01
C ILE A 125 -23.91 0.17 -31.53
N SER A 126 -25.00 0.52 -32.16
CA SER A 126 -25.14 0.46 -33.64
C SER A 126 -24.50 1.69 -34.31
N SER A 127 -24.23 1.58 -35.60
CA SER A 127 -23.74 2.71 -36.39
C SER A 127 -24.84 3.70 -36.78
N LEU A 128 -26.09 3.35 -36.54
CA LEU A 128 -27.24 4.22 -36.83
C LEU A 128 -27.25 5.40 -35.87
N VAL A 129 -27.81 6.51 -36.34
CA VAL A 129 -28.04 7.73 -35.55
C VAL A 129 -29.53 7.79 -35.25
N SER A 130 -29.90 8.04 -34.00
CA SER A 130 -31.29 8.24 -33.59
C SER A 130 -31.71 9.68 -33.88
N ASP A 131 -32.90 9.85 -34.40
CA ASP A 131 -33.53 11.19 -34.58
C ASP A 131 -33.92 11.78 -33.21
N GLU A 132 -34.20 10.93 -32.22
CA GLU A 132 -34.48 11.29 -30.83
C GLU A 132 -33.52 10.52 -29.92
N PRO A 133 -32.32 11.02 -29.70
CA PRO A 133 -31.32 10.31 -28.89
C PRO A 133 -31.74 10.20 -27.44
N LEU A 134 -31.40 9.07 -26.84
CA LEU A 134 -31.52 8.87 -25.40
C LEU A 134 -30.47 9.70 -24.70
N GLU A 135 -30.84 10.83 -24.17
CA GLU A 135 -29.95 11.76 -23.45
C GLU A 135 -30.20 11.76 -21.95
N PRO A 136 -29.19 12.14 -21.14
CA PRO A 136 -29.40 12.41 -19.73
C PRO A 136 -30.48 13.48 -19.55
N PRO A 137 -31.41 13.35 -18.61
CA PRO A 137 -32.57 14.26 -18.44
C PRO A 137 -32.20 15.69 -17.98
N VAL A 138 -31.01 16.15 -18.28
CA VAL A 138 -30.36 17.35 -17.79
C VAL A 138 -31.17 18.63 -18.12
N GLU A 139 -31.67 18.71 -19.34
CA GLU A 139 -32.26 19.98 -19.80
C GLU A 139 -33.71 20.20 -19.35
N SER A 140 -34.50 19.13 -19.25
CA SER A 140 -35.91 19.27 -18.90
C SER A 140 -36.15 19.55 -17.40
N TRP A 141 -35.26 19.11 -16.56
CA TRP A 141 -35.41 19.21 -15.08
C TRP A 141 -34.56 20.35 -14.50
N ILE A 142 -33.38 20.60 -15.03
CA ILE A 142 -32.43 21.59 -14.52
C ILE A 142 -32.87 23.01 -14.89
N GLY A 143 -33.41 23.22 -16.06
CA GLY A 143 -33.87 24.55 -16.51
C GLY A 143 -34.98 25.17 -15.62
N LYS A 144 -35.66 24.36 -14.79
CA LYS A 144 -36.72 24.78 -13.89
C LYS A 144 -36.30 24.81 -12.40
N THR A 145 -35.13 24.28 -12.05
CA THR A 145 -34.71 24.13 -10.66
C THR A 145 -33.48 24.98 -10.36
N LYS A 146 -33.58 25.82 -9.31
CA LYS A 146 -32.41 26.58 -8.85
C LYS A 146 -31.46 25.63 -8.13
N LEU A 147 -30.34 25.30 -8.80
CA LEU A 147 -29.30 24.45 -8.27
C LEU A 147 -28.33 25.25 -7.40
N GLN A 148 -28.03 24.75 -6.22
CA GLN A 148 -27.04 25.31 -5.32
C GLN A 148 -25.92 24.29 -5.06
N LEU A 149 -24.65 24.70 -5.20
CA LEU A 149 -23.51 23.85 -4.91
C LEU A 149 -23.38 23.65 -3.40
N GLU A 150 -23.46 22.40 -2.96
CA GLU A 150 -23.14 21.99 -1.59
C GLU A 150 -21.68 21.55 -1.57
N VAL A 151 -20.78 22.37 -0.99
CA VAL A 151 -19.35 22.04 -0.90
C VAL A 151 -19.12 21.25 0.40
N PRO A 152 -18.62 20.02 0.33
CA PRO A 152 -18.29 19.26 1.54
C PRO A 152 -17.10 19.90 2.27
N ALA A 153 -17.11 19.83 3.59
CA ALA A 153 -16.05 20.39 4.44
C ALA A 153 -14.82 19.46 4.46
N ILE A 154 -14.24 19.16 3.28
CA ILE A 154 -13.06 18.32 3.14
C ILE A 154 -11.85 19.21 2.96
N GLU A 155 -10.78 18.89 3.68
CA GLU A 155 -9.50 19.58 3.57
C GLU A 155 -8.47 18.64 2.94
N TRP A 156 -7.67 19.15 2.01
CA TRP A 156 -6.50 18.48 1.46
C TRP A 156 -5.24 19.03 2.11
N HIS A 157 -4.36 18.15 2.58
CA HIS A 157 -3.13 18.54 3.25
C HIS A 157 -1.92 17.77 2.76
N ILE A 158 -0.81 18.47 2.63
CA ILE A 158 0.54 17.90 2.54
C ILE A 158 1.28 18.27 3.82
N SER A 159 1.81 17.29 4.51
CA SER A 159 2.63 17.51 5.69
C SER A 159 4.01 16.89 5.55
N THR A 160 4.98 17.46 6.24
CA THR A 160 6.36 16.96 6.29
C THR A 160 6.77 16.73 7.72
N SER A 161 7.64 15.76 7.97
CA SER A 161 8.16 15.44 9.30
C SER A 161 9.01 16.56 9.89
N THR A 162 9.66 17.36 9.04
CA THR A 162 10.46 18.55 9.40
C THR A 162 10.55 19.49 8.20
N ARG A 163 10.96 20.72 8.45
CA ARG A 163 11.32 21.68 7.38
C ARG A 163 12.82 21.98 7.30
N ASP A 164 13.56 21.54 8.33
CA ASP A 164 15.00 21.71 8.45
C ASP A 164 15.65 20.35 8.64
N LEU A 165 16.55 19.99 7.77
CA LEU A 165 17.27 18.72 7.82
C LEU A 165 18.68 18.86 7.21
N TYR A 166 19.48 17.81 7.34
CA TYR A 166 20.76 17.67 6.64
C TYR A 166 20.62 16.74 5.44
N PRO A 167 21.57 16.76 4.48
CA PRO A 167 21.57 15.81 3.38
C PRO A 167 21.45 14.36 3.88
N MET A 168 20.82 13.48 3.09
CA MET A 168 20.58 12.08 3.39
C MET A 168 19.70 11.77 4.61
N GLN A 169 19.19 12.77 5.33
CA GLN A 169 18.16 12.55 6.34
C GLN A 169 16.81 12.24 5.70
N PRO A 170 16.01 11.33 6.31
CA PRO A 170 14.65 11.05 5.83
C PRO A 170 13.72 12.23 6.10
N LEU A 171 13.13 12.75 5.05
CA LEU A 171 12.01 13.68 5.08
C LEU A 171 10.74 12.90 4.73
N GLN A 172 9.92 12.58 5.72
CA GLN A 172 8.62 11.98 5.45
C GLN A 172 7.66 13.03 4.89
N ILE A 173 7.01 12.68 3.79
CA ILE A 173 5.91 13.46 3.21
C ILE A 173 4.66 12.63 3.27
N LYS A 174 3.59 13.20 3.85
CA LYS A 174 2.25 12.61 3.87
C LYS A 174 1.27 13.52 3.17
N GLY A 175 0.51 12.98 2.22
CA GLY A 175 -0.64 13.61 1.61
C GLY A 175 -1.91 12.95 2.13
N TYR A 176 -2.84 13.73 2.66
CA TYR A 176 -4.05 13.19 3.27
C TYR A 176 -5.23 14.14 3.17
N LEU A 177 -6.41 13.55 3.18
CA LEU A 177 -7.68 14.24 3.25
C LEU A 177 -8.22 14.19 4.68
N LEU A 178 -8.71 15.31 5.18
CA LEU A 178 -9.46 15.40 6.43
C LEU A 178 -10.94 15.56 6.12
N ILE A 179 -11.74 14.61 6.56
CA ILE A 179 -13.18 14.59 6.37
C ILE A 179 -13.82 14.66 7.74
N PRO A 180 -14.54 15.75 8.10
CA PRO A 180 -15.23 15.82 9.38
C PRO A 180 -16.20 14.64 9.52
N LEU A 181 -16.25 14.02 10.70
CA LEU A 181 -17.16 12.88 10.93
C LEU A 181 -18.64 13.30 10.92
N ASP A 182 -18.93 14.56 11.14
CA ASP A 182 -20.24 15.17 11.04
C ASP A 182 -20.59 15.67 9.63
N ASN A 183 -19.73 15.44 8.64
CA ASN A 183 -19.99 15.83 7.26
C ASN A 183 -21.21 15.08 6.70
N THR A 184 -22.26 15.82 6.39
CA THR A 184 -23.51 15.30 5.79
C THR A 184 -23.57 15.52 4.28
N ILE A 185 -22.68 16.37 3.74
CA ILE A 185 -22.64 16.72 2.33
C ILE A 185 -21.97 15.59 1.54
N PRO A 186 -22.67 15.03 0.54
CA PRO A 186 -22.13 13.96 -0.27
C PRO A 186 -21.00 14.44 -1.18
N PHE A 187 -20.00 13.59 -1.39
CA PHE A 187 -18.93 13.79 -2.35
C PHE A 187 -18.46 12.45 -2.93
N THR A 188 -17.73 12.50 -4.03
CA THR A 188 -17.14 11.30 -4.65
C THR A 188 -15.70 11.60 -5.06
N PHE A 189 -14.81 10.64 -4.89
CA PHE A 189 -13.44 10.76 -5.39
C PHE A 189 -13.39 10.61 -6.91
N ILE A 190 -12.59 11.45 -7.56
CA ILE A 190 -12.32 11.40 -8.99
C ILE A 190 -11.00 10.65 -9.18
N GLU A 191 -10.98 9.60 -9.98
CA GLU A 191 -9.77 8.92 -10.51
C GLU A 191 -8.57 8.95 -9.54
N SER A 192 -8.79 8.52 -8.30
CA SER A 192 -7.85 8.72 -7.18
C SER A 192 -6.45 8.18 -7.46
N GLN A 193 -6.33 7.10 -8.25
CA GLN A 193 -5.04 6.51 -8.59
C GLN A 193 -4.28 7.39 -9.59
N GLU A 194 -4.95 7.97 -10.57
CA GLU A 194 -4.35 8.88 -11.53
C GLU A 194 -3.89 10.17 -10.84
N GLN A 195 -4.73 10.72 -9.97
CA GLN A 195 -4.36 11.88 -9.15
C GLN A 195 -3.13 11.58 -8.29
N LEU A 196 -3.05 10.39 -7.68
CA LEU A 196 -1.87 9.98 -6.90
C LEU A 196 -0.61 9.90 -7.76
N VAL A 197 -0.71 9.38 -8.99
CA VAL A 197 0.42 9.34 -9.94
C VAL A 197 0.88 10.75 -10.28
N HIS A 198 -0.04 11.67 -10.58
CA HIS A 198 0.26 13.08 -10.84
C HIS A 198 0.91 13.76 -9.62
N LEU A 199 0.38 13.54 -8.43
CA LEU A 199 0.92 14.06 -7.18
C LEU A 199 2.36 13.59 -6.94
N LYS A 200 2.62 12.27 -7.06
CA LYS A 200 3.97 11.71 -6.94
C LYS A 200 4.94 12.32 -7.96
N LYS A 201 4.48 12.56 -9.18
CA LYS A 201 5.29 13.20 -10.23
C LYS A 201 5.58 14.67 -9.92
N SER A 202 4.62 15.42 -9.39
CA SER A 202 4.80 16.84 -9.03
C SER A 202 5.75 17.04 -7.85
N ILE A 203 5.76 16.13 -6.88
CA ILE A 203 6.64 16.18 -5.70
C ILE A 203 8.06 15.68 -6.02
N LYS A 204 8.23 14.96 -7.13
CA LYS A 204 9.54 14.43 -7.52
C LYS A 204 10.55 15.55 -7.70
N ASN A 205 11.64 15.50 -6.93
CA ASN A 205 12.78 16.38 -7.05
C ASN A 205 14.02 15.58 -7.48
N ASN A 206 14.75 16.08 -8.49
CA ASN A 206 15.93 15.39 -9.02
C ASN A 206 17.10 15.31 -8.01
N ASN A 207 17.12 16.17 -7.00
CA ASN A 207 18.12 16.16 -5.93
C ASN A 207 17.73 15.29 -4.73
N CYS A 208 16.63 14.53 -4.81
CA CYS A 208 16.17 13.66 -3.73
C CYS A 208 16.07 12.21 -4.21
N LEU A 209 16.57 11.29 -3.41
CA LEU A 209 16.20 9.89 -3.53
C LEU A 209 14.82 9.70 -2.91
N ILE A 210 13.98 8.86 -3.52
CA ILE A 210 12.61 8.64 -3.09
C ILE A 210 12.43 7.17 -2.71
N GLN A 211 11.91 6.95 -1.51
CA GLN A 211 11.49 5.64 -1.05
C GLN A 211 9.98 5.69 -0.76
N ASN A 212 9.20 4.95 -1.54
CA ASN A 212 7.77 4.84 -1.33
C ASN A 212 7.51 3.85 -0.18
N ARG A 213 6.61 4.21 0.72
CA ARG A 213 5.93 3.20 1.53
C ARG A 213 4.78 2.68 0.68
N ASP A 214 4.79 1.39 0.42
CA ASP A 214 3.69 0.74 -0.30
C ASP A 214 2.43 0.80 0.57
N LEU A 215 1.62 1.82 0.32
CA LEU A 215 0.23 1.78 0.71
C LEU A 215 -0.41 0.85 -0.33
N GLU A 216 -0.55 -0.43 0.00
CA GLU A 216 -1.19 -1.44 -0.85
C GLU A 216 -2.53 -0.90 -1.37
N ASN A 217 -2.56 -0.28 -2.53
CA ASN A 217 -3.70 0.26 -3.29
C ASN A 217 -4.94 0.76 -2.49
N THR A 218 -4.82 0.86 -1.17
CA THR A 218 -5.87 1.28 -0.24
C THR A 218 -5.41 2.46 0.59
N PHE A 219 -6.25 3.48 0.67
CA PHE A 219 -5.99 4.62 1.54
C PHE A 219 -5.95 4.19 3.02
N LYS A 220 -4.91 4.55 3.73
CA LYS A 220 -4.85 4.32 5.18
C LYS A 220 -5.88 5.23 5.87
N LYS A 221 -6.74 4.64 6.70
CA LYS A 221 -7.82 5.32 7.41
C LYS A 221 -7.47 5.41 8.89
N ASP A 222 -7.44 6.63 9.40
CA ASP A 222 -7.24 6.90 10.81
C ASP A 222 -8.30 7.90 11.29
N THR A 223 -8.66 7.88 12.57
CA THR A 223 -9.53 8.90 13.17
C THR A 223 -8.68 9.82 14.02
N ILE A 224 -8.76 11.12 13.76
CA ILE A 224 -8.01 12.12 14.50
C ILE A 224 -8.93 13.18 15.10
N THR A 225 -8.45 13.87 16.13
CA THR A 225 -9.10 15.04 16.71
C THR A 225 -8.23 16.27 16.45
N LYS A 226 -8.79 17.28 15.80
CA LYS A 226 -8.17 18.58 15.53
C LYS A 226 -9.14 19.67 15.92
N ASP A 227 -8.71 20.66 16.70
CA ASP A 227 -9.52 21.81 17.15
C ASP A 227 -10.89 21.40 17.75
N ASN A 228 -10.89 20.37 18.60
CA ASN A 228 -12.08 19.76 19.23
C ASN A 228 -13.10 19.16 18.25
N LYS A 229 -12.72 18.94 16.98
CA LYS A 229 -13.52 18.25 15.98
C LYS A 229 -12.90 16.90 15.63
N HIS A 230 -13.74 15.94 15.33
CA HIS A 230 -13.30 14.60 14.92
C HIS A 230 -13.30 14.49 13.39
N TYR A 231 -12.21 13.97 12.85
CA TYR A 231 -12.02 13.79 11.42
C TYR A 231 -11.65 12.35 11.10
N LEU A 232 -12.14 11.87 9.96
CA LEU A 232 -11.56 10.73 9.27
C LEU A 232 -10.40 11.26 8.44
N GLN A 233 -9.18 10.82 8.75
CA GLN A 233 -7.98 11.09 7.96
C GLN A 233 -7.79 9.95 6.95
N LEU A 234 -7.78 10.28 5.67
CA LEU A 234 -7.47 9.36 4.59
C LEU A 234 -6.08 9.69 4.04
N THR A 235 -5.08 8.92 4.42
CA THR A 235 -3.72 9.10 3.89
C THR A 235 -3.63 8.44 2.52
N VAL A 236 -3.36 9.24 1.50
CA VAL A 236 -3.25 8.83 0.09
C VAL A 236 -1.80 8.73 -0.37
N LEU A 237 -0.90 9.47 0.28
CA LEU A 237 0.53 9.48 0.01
C LEU A 237 1.30 9.35 1.32
N ASP A 238 2.26 8.41 1.38
CA ASP A 238 3.26 8.31 2.45
C ASP A 238 4.57 7.89 1.80
N GLN A 239 5.55 8.79 1.77
CA GLN A 239 6.85 8.54 1.16
C GLN A 239 7.96 9.24 1.92
N PHE A 240 9.18 8.73 1.76
CA PHE A 240 10.38 9.35 2.28
C PHE A 240 11.22 9.93 1.14
N LEU A 241 11.63 11.19 1.30
CA LEU A 241 12.62 11.85 0.46
C LEU A 241 13.95 11.93 1.22
N PHE A 242 15.04 11.72 0.51
CA PHE A 242 16.40 11.88 1.03
C PHE A 242 17.11 12.91 0.16
N PRO A 243 17.14 14.19 0.56
CA PRO A 243 17.87 15.23 -0.18
C PRO A 243 19.35 14.87 -0.24
N GLN A 244 19.97 14.96 -1.41
CA GLN A 244 21.37 14.59 -1.59
C GLN A 244 22.32 15.73 -1.31
N ASN A 245 21.90 16.97 -1.56
CA ASN A 245 22.71 18.17 -1.43
C ASN A 245 22.06 19.18 -0.48
N ALA A 246 22.89 20.03 0.13
CA ALA A 246 22.42 21.19 0.86
C ALA A 246 21.77 22.21 -0.07
N GLY A 247 20.89 23.05 0.46
CA GLY A 247 20.15 24.08 -0.25
C GLY A 247 18.65 23.97 -0.03
N ASP A 248 17.93 24.96 -0.49
CA ASP A 248 16.48 24.99 -0.36
C ASP A 248 15.80 24.29 -1.54
N PHE A 249 14.75 23.57 -1.26
CA PHE A 249 13.83 23.09 -2.30
C PHE A 249 12.38 23.29 -1.86
N VAL A 250 11.50 23.31 -2.84
CA VAL A 250 10.07 23.57 -2.62
C VAL A 250 9.28 22.33 -3.04
N ILE A 251 8.44 21.84 -2.13
CA ILE A 251 7.32 20.97 -2.49
C ILE A 251 6.27 21.90 -3.10
N PRO A 252 5.91 21.76 -4.39
CA PRO A 252 5.00 22.70 -5.04
C PRO A 252 3.61 22.70 -4.40
N HIS A 253 2.80 23.69 -4.72
CA HIS A 253 1.38 23.62 -4.39
C HIS A 253 0.78 22.36 -5.02
N THR A 254 -0.12 21.74 -4.29
CA THR A 254 -0.76 20.51 -4.73
C THR A 254 -2.28 20.65 -4.73
N GLU A 255 -2.90 19.93 -5.64
CA GLU A 255 -4.34 19.92 -5.81
C GLU A 255 -4.87 18.50 -5.71
N TRP A 256 -6.08 18.36 -5.16
CA TRP A 256 -6.81 17.12 -5.12
C TRP A 256 -8.26 17.37 -5.53
N TYR A 257 -8.79 16.58 -6.44
CA TYR A 257 -10.09 16.79 -7.07
C TYR A 257 -11.12 15.83 -6.50
N VAL A 258 -12.29 16.36 -6.20
CA VAL A 258 -13.47 15.59 -5.77
C VAL A 258 -14.71 16.11 -6.50
N TYR A 259 -15.68 15.24 -6.72
CA TYR A 259 -17.01 15.70 -7.09
C TYR A 259 -17.78 16.11 -5.85
N ALA A 260 -18.19 17.36 -5.77
CA ALA A 260 -19.29 17.84 -4.95
C ALA A 260 -20.58 17.83 -5.78
N TYR A 261 -21.70 18.25 -5.24
CA TYR A 261 -22.97 18.19 -5.95
C TYR A 261 -23.72 19.50 -5.89
N LYS A 262 -24.16 19.99 -7.05
CA LYS A 262 -25.21 21.01 -7.13
C LYS A 262 -26.55 20.36 -6.78
N LYS A 263 -27.19 20.82 -5.73
CA LYS A 263 -28.47 20.31 -5.25
C LYS A 263 -29.60 21.24 -5.62
N GLY A 264 -30.70 20.67 -6.09
CA GLY A 264 -31.95 21.37 -6.32
C GLY A 264 -33.12 20.50 -5.90
N THR A 265 -34.21 21.13 -5.49
CA THR A 265 -35.44 20.43 -5.13
C THR A 265 -36.46 20.59 -6.26
N HIS A 266 -37.02 19.49 -6.72
CA HIS A 266 -38.06 19.42 -7.72
C HIS A 266 -39.32 18.78 -7.11
N GLU A 267 -40.48 18.92 -7.74
CA GLU A 267 -41.75 18.34 -7.26
C GLU A 267 -41.69 16.84 -7.02
N GLU A 268 -40.84 16.13 -7.78
CA GLU A 268 -40.64 14.69 -7.69
C GLU A 268 -39.49 14.27 -6.77
N GLY A 269 -38.69 15.21 -6.21
CA GLY A 269 -37.59 14.89 -5.30
C GLY A 269 -36.41 15.85 -5.38
N ILE A 270 -35.24 15.38 -4.91
CA ILE A 270 -34.00 16.14 -4.86
C ILE A 270 -33.09 15.70 -6.00
N VAL A 271 -32.70 16.64 -6.83
CA VAL A 271 -31.70 16.41 -7.92
C VAL A 271 -30.34 16.85 -7.40
N ARG A 272 -29.31 16.05 -7.70
CA ARG A 272 -27.90 16.37 -7.42
C ARG A 272 -27.07 16.15 -8.67
N LEU A 273 -26.40 17.21 -9.13
CA LEU A 273 -25.49 17.18 -10.26
C LEU A 273 -24.05 17.24 -9.77
N PRO A 274 -23.16 16.37 -10.27
CA PRO A 274 -21.74 16.41 -9.92
C PRO A 274 -21.12 17.72 -10.44
N GLU A 275 -20.30 18.32 -9.59
CA GLU A 275 -19.48 19.47 -9.91
C GLU A 275 -18.09 19.22 -9.37
N GLU A 276 -17.08 19.43 -10.20
CA GLU A 276 -15.70 19.26 -9.77
C GLU A 276 -15.29 20.37 -8.81
N VAL A 277 -14.74 19.98 -7.68
CA VAL A 277 -14.20 20.88 -6.66
C VAL A 277 -12.74 20.56 -6.45
N VAL A 278 -11.92 21.60 -6.50
CA VAL A 278 -10.47 21.51 -6.33
C VAL A 278 -10.12 21.87 -4.87
N LEU A 279 -9.51 20.91 -4.19
CA LEU A 279 -8.93 21.11 -2.87
C LEU A 279 -7.45 21.46 -3.04
N LYS A 280 -6.98 22.54 -2.44
CA LYS A 280 -5.64 23.08 -2.67
C LYS A 280 -4.82 23.11 -1.39
N GLU A 281 -3.55 22.72 -1.48
CA GLU A 281 -2.58 22.90 -0.42
C GLU A 281 -1.42 23.78 -0.91
N LYS A 282 -0.92 24.61 -0.03
CA LYS A 282 0.14 25.58 -0.34
C LYS A 282 1.49 24.87 -0.54
N ALA A 283 2.36 25.51 -1.30
CA ALA A 283 3.75 25.08 -1.42
C ALA A 283 4.47 25.12 -0.05
N LEU A 284 5.36 24.14 0.17
CA LEU A 284 6.15 24.02 1.38
C LEU A 284 7.64 24.17 1.04
N SER A 285 8.32 25.13 1.68
CA SER A 285 9.78 25.25 1.59
C SER A 285 10.45 24.32 2.58
N ILE A 286 11.48 23.63 2.11
CA ILE A 286 12.30 22.72 2.89
C ILE A 286 13.74 23.23 2.81
N HIS A 287 14.37 23.41 3.95
CA HIS A 287 15.75 23.86 4.08
C HIS A 287 16.69 22.69 4.41
N VAL A 288 17.65 22.41 3.52
CA VAL A 288 18.68 21.39 3.73
C VAL A 288 19.98 22.08 4.11
N LYS A 289 20.38 21.94 5.38
CA LYS A 289 21.54 22.57 5.97
C LYS A 289 22.83 22.03 5.38
N GLU A 290 23.85 22.86 5.30
CA GLU A 290 25.18 22.41 4.96
C GLU A 290 25.80 21.57 6.09
N LEU A 291 26.52 20.51 5.71
CA LEU A 291 27.33 19.76 6.65
C LEU A 291 28.61 20.56 7.01
N PRO A 292 29.03 20.59 8.27
CA PRO A 292 30.29 21.17 8.66
C PRO A 292 31.44 20.56 7.86
N ASN A 293 32.33 21.42 7.30
CA ASN A 293 33.44 20.93 6.49
C ASN A 293 34.53 20.27 7.35
N ILE A 294 34.84 19.00 7.05
CA ILE A 294 35.92 18.26 7.71
C ILE A 294 37.13 18.04 6.80
N GLY A 295 37.17 18.71 5.64
CA GLY A 295 38.28 18.55 4.69
C GLY A 295 38.35 17.20 3.98
N ALA A 296 37.42 16.31 4.20
CA ALA A 296 37.38 15.00 3.54
C ALA A 296 36.52 15.04 2.26
N LYS A 297 37.05 14.45 1.18
CA LYS A 297 36.27 14.24 -0.07
C LYS A 297 35.30 13.07 0.00
N LYS A 298 35.14 12.45 1.17
CA LYS A 298 34.31 11.22 1.34
C LYS A 298 32.87 11.61 1.65
N ILE A 299 31.93 10.91 1.05
CA ILE A 299 30.51 10.99 1.43
C ILE A 299 30.37 10.36 2.81
N ILE A 300 29.98 11.18 3.79
CA ILE A 300 29.79 10.76 5.17
C ILE A 300 28.28 10.58 5.39
N PRO A 301 27.84 9.41 5.83
CA PRO A 301 26.42 9.15 6.07
C PRO A 301 25.91 10.04 7.22
N VAL A 302 24.65 10.48 7.06
CA VAL A 302 23.99 11.37 8.02
C VAL A 302 22.82 10.63 8.64
N GLY A 303 22.81 10.51 9.97
CA GLY A 303 21.74 9.81 10.66
C GLY A 303 22.08 9.45 12.09
N MET A 304 21.18 8.71 12.71
CA MET A 304 21.38 8.09 14.02
C MET A 304 21.83 6.67 13.80
N PHE A 305 23.01 6.29 14.32
CA PHE A 305 23.58 4.97 14.12
C PHE A 305 23.71 4.23 15.43
N TYR A 306 23.23 2.98 15.44
CA TYR A 306 23.36 2.04 16.55
C TYR A 306 23.96 0.75 16.03
N ILE A 307 24.92 0.18 16.76
CA ILE A 307 25.51 -1.10 16.37
C ILE A 307 25.42 -2.13 17.48
N LYS A 308 25.35 -3.39 17.06
CA LYS A 308 25.63 -4.57 17.86
C LYS A 308 26.63 -5.39 17.08
N ASP A 309 27.64 -5.89 17.79
CA ASP A 309 28.68 -6.69 17.17
C ASP A 309 28.89 -8.00 17.96
N TYR A 310 29.31 -9.02 17.25
CA TYR A 310 29.63 -10.32 17.80
C TYR A 310 30.66 -11.05 16.93
N LEU A 311 31.47 -11.88 17.60
CA LEU A 311 32.43 -12.76 16.97
C LEU A 311 31.88 -14.18 16.91
N ASP A 312 32.09 -14.90 15.80
CA ASP A 312 31.78 -16.32 15.69
C ASP A 312 32.59 -17.13 16.72
N SER A 313 33.86 -16.73 16.95
CA SER A 313 34.73 -17.27 17.96
C SER A 313 35.50 -16.15 18.68
N LYS A 314 35.32 -16.02 19.99
CA LYS A 314 36.03 -15.02 20.82
C LYS A 314 37.46 -15.43 21.15
N ARG A 315 37.79 -16.71 21.02
CA ARG A 315 39.10 -17.27 21.30
C ARG A 315 39.52 -18.21 20.17
N ILE A 316 40.61 -17.90 19.50
CA ILE A 316 41.12 -18.66 18.37
C ILE A 316 42.61 -18.87 18.50
N ARG A 317 43.14 -19.86 17.76
CA ARG A 317 44.56 -20.09 17.67
C ARG A 317 45.19 -19.13 16.64
N ASN A 318 46.43 -18.71 16.87
CA ASN A 318 47.17 -17.87 15.94
C ASN A 318 47.26 -18.52 14.56
N GLY A 319 46.94 -17.78 13.49
CA GLY A 319 46.81 -18.27 12.13
C GLY A 319 45.43 -18.82 11.76
N GLN A 320 44.44 -18.77 12.66
CA GLN A 320 43.05 -19.08 12.34
C GLN A 320 42.28 -17.77 12.11
N ALA A 321 41.46 -17.74 11.06
CA ALA A 321 40.55 -16.64 10.84
C ALA A 321 39.25 -16.81 11.66
N THR A 322 38.62 -15.70 11.98
CA THR A 322 37.28 -15.66 12.56
C THR A 322 36.42 -14.59 11.88
N TYR A 323 35.14 -14.60 12.14
CA TYR A 323 34.22 -13.62 11.58
C TYR A 323 33.73 -12.66 12.67
N LEU A 324 33.81 -11.37 12.36
CA LEU A 324 33.15 -10.30 13.09
C LEU A 324 31.87 -9.94 12.34
N THR A 325 30.73 -10.09 12.97
CA THR A 325 29.45 -9.61 12.43
C THR A 325 29.04 -8.34 13.14
N ILE A 326 28.71 -7.31 12.37
CA ILE A 326 28.22 -6.03 12.87
C ILE A 326 26.83 -5.81 12.31
N VAL A 327 25.87 -5.71 13.21
CA VAL A 327 24.49 -5.33 12.91
C VAL A 327 24.32 -3.85 13.18
N MET A 328 24.05 -3.09 12.16
CA MET A 328 23.87 -1.64 12.22
C MET A 328 22.40 -1.28 12.01
N GLU A 329 21.84 -0.46 12.87
CA GLU A 329 20.53 0.17 12.69
C GLU A 329 20.69 1.68 12.57
N THR A 330 19.98 2.26 11.61
CA THR A 330 20.07 3.69 11.31
C THR A 330 18.78 4.21 10.67
N ASN A 331 18.66 5.52 10.58
CA ASN A 331 17.55 6.22 9.91
C ASN A 331 18.00 6.99 8.66
N THR A 332 19.09 6.61 8.02
CA THR A 332 19.57 7.25 6.78
C THR A 332 19.11 6.50 5.53
N ASP A 333 19.47 7.03 4.36
CA ASP A 333 19.27 6.32 3.10
C ASP A 333 20.15 5.05 3.04
N PRO A 334 19.59 3.90 2.62
CA PRO A 334 20.35 2.65 2.56
C PRO A 334 21.60 2.70 1.72
N SER A 335 21.60 3.46 0.61
CA SER A 335 22.74 3.59 -0.30
C SER A 335 23.91 4.35 0.28
N SER A 336 23.66 5.20 1.30
CA SER A 336 24.70 5.98 1.98
C SER A 336 25.47 5.18 3.04
N ILE A 337 24.98 3.99 3.42
CA ILE A 337 25.57 3.17 4.47
C ILE A 337 26.77 2.39 3.90
N GLY A 338 27.97 2.92 4.10
CA GLY A 338 29.23 2.25 3.71
C GLY A 338 29.64 1.12 4.66
N SER A 339 30.89 0.72 4.52
CA SER A 339 31.56 -0.27 5.34
C SER A 339 32.32 0.41 6.48
N PHE A 340 32.68 -0.34 7.51
CA PHE A 340 33.62 0.11 8.54
C PHE A 340 35.01 0.30 7.93
N GLU A 341 35.67 1.38 8.33
CA GLU A 341 37.09 1.56 8.05
C GLU A 341 37.86 0.58 8.91
N PHE A 342 38.75 -0.18 8.28
CA PHE A 342 39.64 -1.11 8.95
C PHE A 342 41.07 -0.57 8.89
N THR A 343 41.76 -0.54 10.04
CA THR A 343 43.15 -0.16 10.15
C THR A 343 43.79 -0.97 11.27
N SER A 344 44.68 -1.89 10.92
CA SER A 344 45.44 -2.67 11.89
C SER A 344 46.79 -3.10 11.29
N SER A 345 47.83 -3.11 12.12
CA SER A 345 49.13 -3.73 11.79
C SER A 345 49.21 -5.19 12.19
N ASP A 346 48.34 -5.64 13.10
CA ASP A 346 48.42 -6.93 13.74
C ASP A 346 47.30 -7.90 13.33
N MET A 347 46.40 -7.43 12.46
CA MET A 347 45.30 -8.21 11.87
C MET A 347 45.15 -7.86 10.40
N GLU A 348 44.77 -8.83 9.61
CA GLU A 348 44.39 -8.70 8.19
C GLU A 348 42.88 -8.83 8.04
N LEU A 349 42.32 -7.97 7.16
CA LEU A 349 40.95 -8.13 6.70
C LEU A 349 40.97 -8.98 5.43
N MET A 350 40.47 -10.21 5.51
CA MET A 350 40.48 -11.15 4.41
C MET A 350 39.25 -11.01 3.50
N GLY A 351 38.15 -10.48 4.03
CA GLY A 351 36.92 -10.31 3.25
C GLY A 351 35.85 -9.55 4.01
N GLU A 352 34.92 -8.99 3.24
CA GLU A 352 33.72 -8.32 3.72
C GLU A 352 32.53 -8.82 2.94
N GLU A 353 31.44 -9.08 3.65
CA GLU A 353 30.19 -9.53 3.07
C GLU A 353 29.02 -8.72 3.63
N ILE A 354 28.11 -8.28 2.77
CA ILE A 354 26.82 -7.73 3.19
C ILE A 354 25.83 -8.89 3.33
N VAL A 355 25.61 -9.35 4.55
CA VAL A 355 24.70 -10.48 4.83
C VAL A 355 23.26 -10.09 4.60
N SER A 356 22.87 -8.92 5.03
CA SER A 356 21.52 -8.42 4.82
C SER A 356 21.44 -6.89 4.83
N LEU A 357 20.48 -6.37 4.06
CA LEU A 357 20.07 -4.97 4.09
C LEU A 357 18.55 -4.94 4.06
N ARG A 358 17.91 -4.44 5.12
CA ARG A 358 16.46 -4.43 5.26
C ARG A 358 15.96 -3.08 5.72
N ILE A 359 14.87 -2.62 5.10
CA ILE A 359 14.07 -1.51 5.60
C ILE A 359 13.13 -2.11 6.66
N LEU A 360 13.08 -1.49 7.84
CA LEU A 360 12.22 -1.94 8.93
C LEU A 360 10.88 -1.23 8.85
N ASP A 361 9.80 -1.99 8.84
CA ASP A 361 8.45 -1.45 8.90
C ASP A 361 8.21 -0.71 10.21
N GLY A 362 7.55 0.43 10.11
CA GLY A 362 7.25 1.27 11.27
C GLY A 362 6.86 2.69 10.85
N GLU A 363 6.42 3.51 11.77
CA GLU A 363 6.07 4.92 11.48
C GLU A 363 7.28 5.75 11.07
N GLN A 364 8.45 5.42 11.64
CA GLN A 364 9.71 6.10 11.35
C GLN A 364 10.55 5.27 10.39
N TRP A 365 11.28 5.95 9.52
CA TRP A 365 12.25 5.32 8.64
C TRP A 365 13.38 4.69 9.43
N ARG A 366 13.60 3.39 9.26
CA ARG A 366 14.72 2.66 9.85
C ARG A 366 15.25 1.62 8.87
N VAL A 367 16.56 1.48 8.88
CA VAL A 367 17.29 0.52 8.06
C VAL A 367 18.16 -0.32 8.98
N ARG A 368 18.18 -1.63 8.75
CA ARG A 368 19.13 -2.55 9.37
C ARG A 368 20.04 -3.12 8.30
N LYS A 369 21.35 -2.95 8.50
CA LYS A 369 22.39 -3.54 7.65
C LYS A 369 23.23 -4.48 8.51
N GLU A 370 23.49 -5.67 7.98
CA GLU A 370 24.35 -6.66 8.60
C GLU A 370 25.58 -6.88 7.74
N LEU A 371 26.76 -6.64 8.33
CA LEU A 371 28.06 -6.73 7.71
C LEU A 371 28.85 -7.83 8.39
N LYS A 372 29.50 -8.69 7.62
CA LYS A 372 30.35 -9.76 8.11
C LYS A 372 31.76 -9.58 7.58
N TYR A 373 32.72 -9.50 8.50
CA TYR A 373 34.12 -9.28 8.22
C TYR A 373 34.92 -10.53 8.58
N GLN A 374 35.68 -11.06 7.62
CA GLN A 374 36.62 -12.13 7.91
C GLN A 374 37.97 -11.52 8.31
N ILE A 375 38.38 -11.76 9.55
CA ILE A 375 39.62 -11.22 10.12
C ILE A 375 40.60 -12.35 10.46
N ASN A 376 41.87 -12.09 10.17
CA ASN A 376 42.97 -13.01 10.42
C ASN A 376 44.03 -12.30 11.29
N PRO A 377 44.16 -12.61 12.59
CA PRO A 377 45.21 -12.07 13.43
C PRO A 377 46.58 -12.63 13.03
N LEU A 378 47.57 -11.75 13.01
CA LEU A 378 48.95 -12.08 12.64
C LEU A 378 49.81 -12.55 13.80
N ARG A 379 49.42 -12.25 15.03
CA ARG A 379 50.13 -12.53 16.26
C ARG A 379 49.22 -13.03 17.37
N SER A 380 49.74 -13.73 18.36
CA SER A 380 49.01 -14.03 19.59
C SER A 380 48.88 -12.77 20.45
N GLY A 381 47.76 -12.64 21.15
CA GLY A 381 47.44 -11.48 22.01
C GLY A 381 45.95 -11.27 22.19
N THR A 382 45.60 -10.20 22.83
CA THR A 382 44.20 -9.76 23.02
C THR A 382 43.97 -8.51 22.19
N TYR A 383 42.96 -8.55 21.34
CA TYR A 383 42.65 -7.49 20.41
C TYR A 383 41.29 -6.88 20.71
N ASN A 384 41.26 -5.59 21.04
CA ASN A 384 40.04 -4.81 21.08
C ASN A 384 39.68 -4.43 19.65
N LEU A 385 38.57 -4.91 19.14
CA LEU A 385 38.21 -4.61 17.73
C LEU A 385 37.85 -3.14 17.50
N SER A 386 37.58 -2.38 18.58
CA SER A 386 37.47 -0.93 18.55
C SER A 386 38.72 -0.20 18.04
N ASP A 387 39.90 -0.83 18.17
CA ASP A 387 41.17 -0.21 17.76
C ASP A 387 41.42 -0.40 16.28
N ALA A 388 40.76 -1.41 15.66
CA ALA A 388 40.91 -1.77 14.26
C ALA A 388 39.76 -1.31 13.37
N PHE A 389 38.55 -1.23 13.90
CA PHE A 389 37.36 -0.89 13.12
C PHE A 389 36.75 0.42 13.63
N ARG A 390 36.40 1.31 12.71
CA ARG A 390 35.68 2.54 13.01
C ARG A 390 34.70 2.90 11.92
N TYR A 391 33.62 3.57 12.30
CA TYR A 391 32.62 4.09 11.37
C TYR A 391 32.29 5.53 11.73
N VAL A 392 32.61 6.45 10.82
CA VAL A 392 32.37 7.88 10.99
C VAL A 392 31.06 8.27 10.34
N TYR A 393 30.24 9.01 11.04
CA TYR A 393 28.98 9.53 10.56
C TYR A 393 28.68 10.91 11.12
N PHE A 394 27.77 11.65 10.48
CA PHE A 394 27.27 12.90 11.02
C PHE A 394 26.01 12.66 11.82
N ASN A 395 26.00 13.05 13.09
CA ASN A 395 24.85 12.96 13.98
C ASN A 395 24.01 14.25 13.88
N PRO A 396 22.82 14.21 13.25
CA PRO A 396 22.01 15.41 13.02
C PRO A 396 21.41 15.99 14.30
N VAL A 397 21.21 15.18 15.34
CA VAL A 397 20.67 15.63 16.62
C VAL A 397 21.74 16.42 17.39
N LYS A 398 23.00 15.94 17.37
CA LYS A 398 24.13 16.60 18.02
C LYS A 398 24.80 17.66 17.13
N SER A 399 24.41 17.73 15.86
CA SER A 399 25.00 18.60 14.83
C SER A 399 26.53 18.48 14.76
N ARG A 400 27.06 17.27 14.88
CA ARG A 400 28.51 16.99 14.83
C ARG A 400 28.80 15.62 14.24
N TYR A 401 30.04 15.43 13.84
CA TYR A 401 30.56 14.12 13.48
C TYR A 401 30.79 13.28 14.73
N ASP A 402 30.32 12.04 14.71
CA ASP A 402 30.53 11.03 15.73
C ASP A 402 31.17 9.79 15.08
N THR A 403 31.83 8.97 15.92
CA THR A 403 32.43 7.71 15.47
C THR A 403 31.90 6.58 16.35
N ILE A 404 31.54 5.46 15.73
CA ILE A 404 31.16 4.25 16.45
C ILE A 404 32.16 3.13 16.19
N TYR A 405 32.31 2.27 17.18
CA TYR A 405 33.28 1.20 17.22
C TYR A 405 32.61 -0.10 17.68
N PRO A 406 33.01 -1.27 17.13
CA PRO A 406 32.64 -2.55 17.72
C PRO A 406 33.23 -2.70 19.12
N LYS A 407 32.57 -3.45 19.97
CA LYS A 407 32.98 -3.66 21.38
C LYS A 407 33.56 -5.05 21.65
N SER A 408 33.52 -5.92 20.63
CA SER A 408 34.02 -7.29 20.76
C SER A 408 35.53 -7.32 20.99
N VAL A 409 35.95 -8.27 21.79
CA VAL A 409 37.36 -8.55 22.09
C VAL A 409 37.70 -9.94 21.60
N LEU A 410 38.79 -10.06 20.85
CA LEU A 410 39.30 -11.29 20.30
C LEU A 410 40.57 -11.74 21.08
N SER A 411 40.59 -12.95 21.59
CA SER A 411 41.75 -13.56 22.25
C SER A 411 42.40 -14.56 21.30
N VAL A 412 43.68 -14.35 20.99
CA VAL A 412 44.48 -15.20 20.12
C VAL A 412 45.60 -15.86 20.92
N TYR A 413 45.67 -17.17 20.88
CA TYR A 413 46.63 -17.93 21.66
C TYR A 413 47.50 -18.84 20.78
N GLY A 414 48.66 -19.23 21.33
CA GLY A 414 49.60 -20.14 20.70
C GLY A 414 50.49 -19.50 19.63
N ASP A 415 51.47 -20.25 19.19
CA ASP A 415 52.35 -19.85 18.12
C ASP A 415 51.66 -19.93 16.77
N ARG A 416 52.11 -19.10 15.82
CA ARG A 416 51.55 -19.10 14.44
C ARG A 416 51.70 -20.50 13.86
N ILE A 417 50.63 -21.06 13.35
CA ILE A 417 50.67 -22.28 12.58
C ILE A 417 51.55 -22.00 11.34
N SER A 418 52.74 -22.59 11.24
CA SER A 418 53.58 -22.39 10.08
C SER A 418 52.87 -22.99 8.85
N GLU A 419 53.07 -22.40 7.70
CA GLU A 419 52.45 -22.85 6.43
C GLU A 419 52.77 -24.34 6.15
N SER A 420 53.93 -24.84 6.63
CA SER A 420 54.27 -26.26 6.59
C SER A 420 53.31 -27.17 7.39
N ASN A 421 52.79 -26.70 8.55
CA ASN A 421 51.77 -27.44 9.30
C ASN A 421 50.35 -27.21 8.76
N ALA A 422 50.08 -26.06 8.13
CA ALA A 422 48.83 -25.80 7.46
C ALA A 422 48.71 -26.62 6.15
N MET A 423 49.81 -26.84 5.43
CA MET A 423 49.80 -27.74 4.28
C MET A 423 49.53 -29.19 4.70
N LEU A 424 50.07 -29.65 5.84
CA LEU A 424 49.79 -31.00 6.33
C LEU A 424 48.35 -31.19 6.80
N THR A 425 47.69 -30.12 7.34
CA THR A 425 46.29 -30.16 7.66
C THR A 425 45.40 -29.93 6.44
N ASN A 426 45.86 -29.13 5.47
CA ASN A 426 45.16 -28.95 4.19
C ASN A 426 45.23 -30.23 3.34
N ASP A 427 46.35 -30.98 3.34
CA ASP A 427 46.41 -32.26 2.64
C ASP A 427 45.40 -33.29 3.22
N ALA A 428 45.20 -33.33 4.54
CA ALA A 428 44.14 -34.14 5.13
C ALA A 428 42.72 -33.64 4.81
N PHE A 429 42.55 -32.32 4.65
CA PHE A 429 41.27 -31.73 4.25
C PHE A 429 41.04 -31.91 2.74
N TYR A 430 42.03 -31.60 1.92
CA TYR A 430 41.96 -31.81 0.45
C TYR A 430 41.86 -33.28 0.10
N ASN A 431 42.62 -34.17 0.76
CA ASN A 431 42.49 -35.62 0.54
C ASN A 431 41.12 -36.18 0.99
N ARG A 432 40.49 -35.58 1.99
CA ARG A 432 39.14 -35.95 2.36
C ARG A 432 38.11 -35.46 1.34
N TYR A 433 38.31 -34.27 0.77
CA TYR A 433 37.44 -33.74 -0.28
C TYR A 433 37.71 -34.37 -1.66
N THR A 434 38.94 -34.57 -2.06
CA THR A 434 39.28 -35.21 -3.35
C THR A 434 38.95 -36.70 -3.38
N ASN A 435 38.98 -37.41 -2.25
CA ASN A 435 38.55 -38.79 -2.16
C ASN A 435 37.02 -38.95 -1.94
N GLN A 436 36.28 -37.85 -1.60
CA GLN A 436 34.83 -37.88 -1.50
C GLN A 436 34.11 -37.16 -2.65
N THR A 437 34.78 -36.39 -3.48
CA THR A 437 34.21 -35.83 -4.69
C THR A 437 34.37 -36.81 -5.86
N ASN A 438 33.44 -37.75 -5.95
CA ASN A 438 33.00 -38.13 -7.28
C ASN A 438 32.50 -36.80 -7.92
N ASN A 439 33.20 -36.38 -8.96
CA ASN A 439 32.88 -35.21 -9.77
C ASN A 439 31.64 -35.48 -10.65
N THR A 440 30.67 -36.19 -10.12
CA THR A 440 29.32 -36.30 -10.64
C THR A 440 28.56 -35.14 -10.07
N LEU A 441 28.22 -34.18 -10.93
CA LEU A 441 27.15 -33.23 -10.65
C LEU A 441 26.04 -33.99 -9.92
N PHE A 442 25.70 -33.56 -8.69
CA PHE A 442 24.54 -34.06 -7.99
C PHE A 442 23.33 -33.81 -8.90
N ASN A 443 23.01 -34.85 -9.67
CA ASN A 443 21.74 -34.90 -10.35
C ASN A 443 20.72 -34.97 -9.22
N SER A 444 19.91 -33.89 -9.03
CA SER A 444 18.91 -33.80 -7.97
C SER A 444 17.71 -34.71 -8.30
N ASN A 445 17.97 -36.03 -8.34
CA ASN A 445 16.94 -37.06 -8.50
C ASN A 445 15.97 -37.13 -7.29
N GLN A 446 16.18 -36.30 -6.25
CA GLN A 446 15.17 -36.15 -5.19
C GLN A 446 13.91 -35.45 -5.70
N ASN A 447 14.00 -34.58 -6.71
CA ASN A 447 12.81 -33.99 -7.32
C ASN A 447 11.98 -34.96 -8.14
N ASP A 448 12.62 -36.01 -8.72
CA ASP A 448 11.87 -36.98 -9.51
C ASP A 448 10.96 -37.86 -8.66
N LEU A 449 11.36 -38.18 -7.44
CA LEU A 449 10.53 -38.95 -6.51
C LEU A 449 9.32 -38.14 -6.04
N PHE A 450 9.48 -36.82 -5.77
CA PHE A 450 8.39 -35.92 -5.47
C PHE A 450 7.48 -35.69 -6.67
N ASN A 451 8.03 -35.56 -7.87
CA ASN A 451 7.26 -35.43 -9.10
C ASN A 451 6.44 -36.69 -9.41
N HIS A 452 7.01 -37.88 -9.21
CA HIS A 452 6.29 -39.14 -9.37
C HIS A 452 5.17 -39.29 -8.31
N LEU A 453 5.43 -38.90 -7.06
CA LEU A 453 4.42 -38.93 -6.00
C LEU A 453 3.29 -37.93 -6.29
N ALA A 454 3.61 -36.71 -6.72
CA ALA A 454 2.63 -35.70 -7.11
C ALA A 454 1.78 -36.17 -8.29
N ASN A 455 2.39 -36.73 -9.32
CA ASN A 455 1.69 -37.29 -10.48
C ASN A 455 0.77 -38.44 -10.10
N LEU A 456 1.20 -39.32 -9.17
CA LEU A 456 0.36 -40.41 -8.64
C LEU A 456 -0.88 -39.86 -7.91
N ILE A 457 -0.72 -38.82 -7.08
CA ILE A 457 -1.84 -38.18 -6.36
C ILE A 457 -2.82 -37.56 -7.36
N ILE A 458 -2.33 -36.87 -8.38
CA ILE A 458 -3.17 -36.29 -9.44
C ILE A 458 -3.95 -37.38 -10.18
N LEU A 459 -3.29 -38.50 -10.50
CA LEU A 459 -3.95 -39.64 -11.16
C LEU A 459 -5.05 -40.24 -10.30
N ILE A 460 -4.80 -40.41 -9.01
CA ILE A 460 -5.83 -40.91 -8.04
C ILE A 460 -7.02 -39.95 -7.96
N MET A 461 -6.77 -38.63 -7.89
CA MET A 461 -7.85 -37.62 -7.90
C MET A 461 -8.68 -37.63 -9.17
N LEU A 462 -8.04 -37.83 -10.34
CA LEU A 462 -8.74 -37.96 -11.62
C LEU A 462 -9.61 -39.23 -11.69
N VAL A 463 -9.11 -40.34 -11.17
CA VAL A 463 -9.90 -41.58 -11.10
C VAL A 463 -11.09 -41.45 -10.15
N VAL A 464 -10.91 -40.83 -8.99
CA VAL A 464 -11.99 -40.57 -8.03
C VAL A 464 -13.05 -39.64 -8.61
N THR A 465 -12.63 -38.55 -9.27
CA THR A 465 -13.59 -37.66 -9.93
C THR A 465 -14.32 -38.33 -11.08
N ALA A 466 -13.67 -39.17 -11.87
CA ALA A 466 -14.31 -39.92 -12.94
C ALA A 466 -15.35 -40.89 -12.39
N ILE A 467 -15.04 -41.61 -11.29
CA ILE A 467 -15.99 -42.50 -10.62
C ILE A 467 -17.20 -41.75 -10.06
N LEU A 468 -16.99 -40.56 -9.48
CA LEU A 468 -18.07 -39.72 -8.95
C LEU A 468 -18.95 -39.15 -10.06
N VAL A 469 -18.39 -38.84 -11.23
CA VAL A 469 -19.18 -38.39 -12.41
C VAL A 469 -19.99 -39.49 -13.05
N ILE A 470 -19.45 -40.71 -13.11
CA ILE A 470 -20.13 -41.88 -13.71
C ILE A 470 -21.25 -42.41 -12.76
N LYS A 471 -21.15 -42.11 -11.46
CA LYS A 471 -22.10 -42.57 -10.45
C LYS A 471 -23.30 -41.60 -10.24
N LYS A 472 -23.32 -40.50 -11.00
CA LYS A 472 -24.37 -39.49 -11.04
C LYS A 472 -25.11 -39.57 -12.37
#